data_f1c9f5af44a11544a40fdaf246332927
#
_entry.id   f1c9f5af44a11544a40fdaf246332927
#
_cell.length_a   1.000
_cell.length_b   1.000
_cell.length_c   1.000
_cell.angle_alpha   90.00
_cell.angle_beta   90.00
_cell.angle_gamma   90.00
#
_symmetry.space_group_name_H-M   'P 1'
#
loop_
_entity.id
_entity.type
_entity.pdbx_description
1 polymer ?
#
loop_
_entity_poly.entity_id
_entity_poly.type
_entity_poly.pdbx_seq_one_letter_code
_entity_poly.pdbx_strand_id
1 'polypeptide(L)'
;ISNSDEFISVSQEMINIQNYILINQTRYGDSIQVEYYISRTCEDCLLPKMILQPFIENTFFHAYPEGRCGTIQIVVKQADGRLTIQIIDDGIGMTREKVLNIMNEKTKKEHYSGIGVHNVQERLKLLYGDDYGINIISEEEKGTTVEIVLPVNYSTEAENK
;
A
#
# COMPACT_ATOMS: atom_id res chain seq x y z
N ILE A 1 -17.69 -19.83 -8.55
CA ILE A 1 -17.04 -18.78 -7.78
C ILE A 1 -15.63 -18.59 -8.27
N SER A 2 -15.40 -17.54 -8.93
CA SER A 2 -14.09 -17.34 -9.51
C SER A 2 -13.24 -16.49 -8.58
N ASN A 3 -11.97 -16.83 -8.49
CA ASN A 3 -10.99 -16.06 -7.74
C ASN A 3 -10.71 -14.72 -8.41
N SER A 4 -11.26 -14.49 -9.60
CA SER A 4 -11.05 -13.25 -10.34
C SER A 4 -11.53 -12.01 -9.61
N ASP A 5 -12.49 -12.17 -8.69
CA ASP A 5 -13.00 -11.04 -7.90
C ASP A 5 -12.08 -10.67 -6.74
N GLU A 6 -11.17 -11.56 -6.36
CA GLU A 6 -10.25 -11.33 -5.24
C GLU A 6 -8.92 -10.73 -5.68
N PHE A 7 -8.56 -10.90 -6.94
CA PHE A 7 -7.28 -10.44 -7.48
C PHE A 7 -7.51 -9.52 -8.65
N ILE A 8 -6.69 -8.49 -8.71
CA ILE A 8 -6.69 -7.55 -9.84
C ILE A 8 -5.26 -7.27 -10.26
N SER A 9 -5.09 -6.70 -11.44
CA SER A 9 -3.77 -6.32 -11.90
C SER A 9 -3.26 -5.09 -11.15
N VAL A 10 -1.96 -4.93 -11.14
CA VAL A 10 -1.32 -3.71 -10.63
C VAL A 10 -1.90 -2.49 -11.33
N SER A 11 -2.07 -2.55 -12.66
CA SER A 11 -2.69 -1.44 -13.42
C SER A 11 -4.05 -1.05 -12.87
N GLN A 12 -4.89 -2.02 -12.60
CA GLN A 12 -6.23 -1.74 -12.10
C GLN A 12 -6.18 -1.18 -10.68
N GLU A 13 -5.32 -1.73 -9.83
CA GLU A 13 -5.17 -1.21 -8.48
C GLU A 13 -4.68 0.23 -8.50
N MET A 14 -3.76 0.57 -9.42
CA MET A 14 -3.29 1.94 -9.56
C MET A 14 -4.40 2.90 -9.97
N ILE A 15 -5.30 2.46 -10.85
CA ILE A 15 -6.47 3.27 -11.23
C ILE A 15 -7.34 3.53 -10.00
N ASN A 16 -7.59 2.49 -9.20
CA ASN A 16 -8.38 2.61 -7.99
C ASN A 16 -7.75 3.58 -6.99
N ILE A 17 -6.44 3.48 -6.82
CA ILE A 17 -5.68 4.36 -5.93
C ILE A 17 -5.69 5.80 -6.43
N GLN A 18 -5.52 6.00 -7.73
CA GLN A 18 -5.56 7.34 -8.32
C GLN A 18 -6.91 8.01 -8.09
N ASN A 19 -7.98 7.25 -8.26
CA ASN A 19 -9.32 7.76 -8.00
C ASN A 19 -9.51 8.12 -6.52
N TYR A 20 -9.04 7.28 -5.63
CA TYR A 20 -9.08 7.54 -4.19
C TYR A 20 -8.31 8.82 -3.83
N ILE A 21 -7.11 8.94 -4.37
CA ILE A 21 -6.26 10.11 -4.14
C ILE A 21 -6.91 11.39 -4.64
N LEU A 22 -7.50 11.33 -5.83
CA LEU A 22 -8.17 12.49 -6.42
C LEU A 22 -9.29 12.99 -5.51
N ILE A 23 -10.09 12.08 -4.97
CA ILE A 23 -11.16 12.43 -4.04
C ILE A 23 -10.59 13.10 -2.79
N ASN A 24 -9.50 12.57 -2.26
CA ASN A 24 -8.87 13.13 -1.06
C ASN A 24 -8.20 14.48 -1.33
N GLN A 25 -7.59 14.65 -2.48
CA GLN A 25 -7.01 15.93 -2.86
C GLN A 25 -8.07 17.01 -2.98
N THR A 26 -9.26 16.66 -3.42
CA THR A 26 -10.38 17.58 -3.44
C THR A 26 -10.73 18.08 -2.04
N ARG A 27 -10.58 17.20 -1.05
CA ARG A 27 -10.89 17.51 0.35
C ARG A 27 -9.74 18.26 1.04
N TYR A 28 -8.50 17.87 0.81
CA TYR A 28 -7.33 18.39 1.52
C TYR A 28 -6.48 19.38 0.71
N GLY A 29 -6.88 19.65 -0.53
CA GLY A 29 -6.16 20.56 -1.41
C GLY A 29 -4.92 19.93 -2.04
N ASP A 30 -4.10 20.77 -2.65
CA ASP A 30 -2.93 20.35 -3.41
C ASP A 30 -1.65 20.28 -2.58
N SER A 31 -1.78 20.30 -1.24
CA SER A 31 -0.61 20.28 -0.37
C SER A 31 0.13 18.95 -0.37
N ILE A 32 -0.55 17.87 -0.77
CA ILE A 32 0.06 16.55 -0.86
C ILE A 32 0.15 16.15 -2.32
N GLN A 33 1.37 15.97 -2.79
CA GLN A 33 1.63 15.52 -4.16
C GLN A 33 1.85 14.02 -4.17
N VAL A 34 1.45 13.35 -5.25
CA VAL A 34 1.66 11.91 -5.39
C VAL A 34 2.37 11.62 -6.69
N GLU A 35 3.44 10.84 -6.61
CA GLU A 35 4.25 10.43 -7.75
C GLU A 35 4.20 8.91 -7.90
N TYR A 36 4.13 8.43 -9.13
CA TYR A 36 4.01 7.02 -9.44
C TYR A 36 5.20 6.54 -10.25
N TYR A 37 5.84 5.48 -9.80
CA TYR A 37 6.97 4.85 -10.47
C TYR A 37 6.66 3.35 -10.63
N ILE A 38 5.96 3.01 -11.69
CA ILE A 38 5.47 1.67 -11.91
C ILE A 38 6.24 1.04 -13.07
N SER A 39 6.99 -0.02 -12.80
CA SER A 39 7.69 -0.75 -13.85
C SER A 39 6.67 -1.39 -14.81
N ARG A 40 6.92 -1.27 -16.11
CA ARG A 40 6.02 -1.85 -17.11
C ARG A 40 5.83 -3.35 -16.95
N THR A 41 6.86 -4.05 -16.52
CA THR A 41 6.79 -5.48 -16.33
C THR A 41 5.87 -5.88 -15.18
N CYS A 42 5.51 -4.92 -14.32
CA CYS A 42 4.63 -5.18 -13.18
C CYS A 42 3.15 -4.92 -13.46
N GLU A 43 2.84 -4.24 -14.55
CA GLU A 43 1.46 -3.78 -14.80
C GLU A 43 0.43 -4.90 -14.80
N ASP A 44 0.80 -6.08 -15.31
CA ASP A 44 -0.09 -7.23 -15.40
C ASP A 44 0.05 -8.20 -14.23
N CYS A 45 0.92 -7.91 -13.28
CA CYS A 45 1.03 -8.73 -12.08
C CYS A 45 -0.26 -8.65 -11.28
N LEU A 46 -0.66 -9.78 -10.71
CA LEU A 46 -1.86 -9.86 -9.90
C LEU A 46 -1.54 -9.62 -8.43
N LEU A 47 -2.41 -8.91 -7.77
CA LEU A 47 -2.36 -8.72 -6.34
C LEU A 47 -3.77 -8.77 -5.76
N PRO A 48 -3.88 -9.02 -4.45
CA PRO A 48 -5.19 -9.02 -3.82
C PRO A 48 -5.81 -7.63 -3.88
N LYS A 49 -7.08 -7.61 -4.19
CA LYS A 49 -7.83 -6.38 -4.34
C LYS A 49 -7.80 -5.54 -3.06
N MET A 50 -7.56 -4.24 -3.22
CA MET A 50 -7.64 -3.25 -2.13
C MET A 50 -6.60 -3.42 -1.02
N ILE A 51 -5.43 -3.97 -1.33
CA ILE A 51 -4.39 -4.08 -0.31
C ILE A 51 -3.62 -2.77 -0.10
N LEU A 52 -3.63 -1.87 -1.05
CA LEU A 52 -2.87 -0.62 -0.96
C LEU A 52 -3.64 0.49 -0.27
N GLN A 53 -4.95 0.48 -0.38
CA GLN A 53 -5.78 1.58 0.12
C GLN A 53 -5.58 1.88 1.61
N PRO A 54 -5.49 0.89 2.51
CA PRO A 54 -5.26 1.21 3.92
C PRO A 54 -4.00 2.02 4.17
N PHE A 55 -2.94 1.77 3.40
CA PHE A 55 -1.68 2.50 3.56
C PHE A 55 -1.78 3.92 3.01
N ILE A 56 -2.49 4.08 1.91
CA ILE A 56 -2.73 5.41 1.35
C ILE A 56 -3.59 6.23 2.32
N GLU A 57 -4.61 5.62 2.91
CA GLU A 57 -5.43 6.26 3.93
C GLU A 57 -4.58 6.72 5.10
N ASN A 58 -3.72 5.84 5.62
CA ASN A 58 -2.83 6.18 6.72
C ASN A 58 -1.98 7.40 6.41
N THR A 59 -1.42 7.43 5.22
CA THR A 59 -0.55 8.53 4.82
C THR A 59 -1.32 9.84 4.78
N PHE A 60 -2.49 9.85 4.15
CA PHE A 60 -3.29 11.07 4.07
C PHE A 60 -3.77 11.56 5.42
N PHE A 61 -4.15 10.66 6.32
CA PHE A 61 -4.71 11.06 7.60
C PHE A 61 -3.65 11.35 8.67
N HIS A 62 -2.47 10.76 8.57
CA HIS A 62 -1.51 10.80 9.67
C HIS A 62 -0.14 11.37 9.34
N ALA A 63 0.32 11.22 8.10
CA ALA A 63 1.67 11.66 7.75
C ALA A 63 1.80 13.19 7.64
N TYR A 64 0.73 13.85 7.27
CA TYR A 64 0.73 15.28 7.00
C TYR A 64 -0.33 15.98 7.84
N PRO A 65 0.02 16.39 9.07
CA PRO A 65 -0.89 17.20 9.87
C PRO A 65 -1.26 18.49 9.18
N GLU A 66 -2.33 19.10 9.62
CA GLU A 66 -2.88 20.29 9.02
C GLU A 66 -1.83 21.35 8.72
N GLY A 67 -1.84 21.82 7.48
CA GLY A 67 -0.90 22.84 7.03
C GLY A 67 0.44 22.30 6.53
N ARG A 68 0.70 21.00 6.67
CA ARG A 68 1.95 20.43 6.21
C ARG A 68 1.84 19.96 4.75
N CYS A 69 2.82 20.30 3.96
CA CYS A 69 2.94 19.85 2.58
C CYS A 69 3.85 18.64 2.49
N GLY A 70 3.68 17.83 1.47
CA GLY A 70 4.58 16.71 1.26
C GLY A 70 4.32 15.95 -0.01
N THR A 71 5.11 14.92 -0.21
CA THR A 71 5.06 14.08 -1.40
C THR A 71 5.00 12.60 -1.01
N ILE A 72 4.07 11.90 -1.63
CA ILE A 72 3.95 10.44 -1.51
C ILE A 72 4.46 9.85 -2.81
N GLN A 73 5.35 8.88 -2.72
CA GLN A 73 5.83 8.13 -3.88
C GLN A 73 5.31 6.71 -3.80
N ILE A 74 4.75 6.23 -4.89
CA ILE A 74 4.30 4.84 -5.01
C ILE A 74 5.19 4.18 -6.04
N VAL A 75 5.98 3.19 -5.60
CA VAL A 75 6.97 2.51 -6.43
C VAL A 75 6.60 1.04 -6.53
N VAL A 76 6.50 0.52 -7.76
CA VAL A 76 6.20 -0.90 -7.99
C VAL A 76 7.27 -1.47 -8.91
N LYS A 77 7.94 -2.51 -8.45
CA LYS A 77 8.99 -3.18 -9.22
C LYS A 77 9.01 -4.67 -8.92
N GLN A 78 9.66 -5.42 -9.77
CA GLN A 78 9.85 -6.84 -9.54
C GLN A 78 11.31 -7.23 -9.73
N ALA A 79 11.73 -8.22 -8.96
CA ALA A 79 13.05 -8.82 -9.07
C ALA A 79 13.00 -10.21 -8.44
N ASP A 80 13.60 -11.18 -9.10
CA ASP A 80 13.75 -12.54 -8.56
C ASP A 80 12.42 -13.18 -8.14
N GLY A 81 11.39 -12.97 -8.93
CA GLY A 81 10.06 -13.53 -8.65
C GLY A 81 9.29 -12.82 -7.55
N ARG A 82 9.79 -11.69 -7.06
CA ARG A 82 9.12 -10.90 -6.02
C ARG A 82 8.62 -9.59 -6.59
N LEU A 83 7.37 -9.30 -6.28
CA LEU A 83 6.76 -8.01 -6.58
C LEU A 83 6.85 -7.16 -5.32
N THR A 84 7.49 -6.01 -5.42
CA THR A 84 7.66 -5.11 -4.30
C THR A 84 6.92 -3.81 -4.57
N ILE A 85 6.06 -3.43 -3.65
CA ILE A 85 5.31 -2.18 -3.71
C ILE A 85 5.75 -1.34 -2.52
N GLN A 86 6.22 -0.13 -2.79
CA GLN A 86 6.63 0.78 -1.73
C GLN A 86 5.74 2.01 -1.77
N ILE A 87 5.29 2.43 -0.60
CA ILE A 87 4.59 3.68 -0.40
C ILE A 87 5.47 4.51 0.52
N ILE A 88 6.04 5.57 -0.03
CA ILE A 88 7.06 6.37 0.64
C ILE A 88 6.50 7.77 0.85
N ASP A 89 6.48 8.23 2.10
CA ASP A 89 6.09 9.60 2.39
C ASP A 89 7.20 10.33 3.14
N ASP A 90 7.22 11.63 3.00
CA ASP A 90 8.14 12.52 3.72
C ASP A 90 7.44 13.25 4.87
N GLY A 91 6.46 12.61 5.45
CA GLY A 91 5.66 13.17 6.53
C GLY A 91 6.36 13.16 7.88
N ILE A 92 5.54 13.25 8.93
CA ILE A 92 6.07 13.34 10.29
C ILE A 92 6.71 12.06 10.81
N GLY A 93 6.48 10.94 10.12
CA GLY A 93 6.99 9.66 10.58
C GLY A 93 6.35 9.17 11.86
N MET A 94 6.90 8.09 12.38
CA MET A 94 6.35 7.43 13.57
C MET A 94 7.47 6.92 14.45
N THR A 95 7.19 6.83 15.75
CA THR A 95 8.06 6.14 16.67
C THR A 95 8.00 4.63 16.41
N ARG A 96 9.02 3.92 16.87
CA ARG A 96 9.03 2.46 16.78
C ARG A 96 7.83 1.84 17.48
N GLU A 97 7.46 2.37 18.62
CA GLU A 97 6.30 1.89 19.39
C GLU A 97 5.02 2.01 18.57
N LYS A 98 4.84 3.15 17.89
CA LYS A 98 3.65 3.36 17.07
C LYS A 98 3.62 2.39 15.89
N VAL A 99 4.76 2.16 15.24
CA VAL A 99 4.85 1.19 14.14
C VAL A 99 4.44 -0.20 14.63
N LEU A 100 4.97 -0.63 15.78
CA LEU A 100 4.63 -1.94 16.34
C LEU A 100 3.15 -2.04 16.68
N ASN A 101 2.57 -0.98 17.20
CA ASN A 101 1.14 -0.98 17.52
C ASN A 101 0.28 -1.12 16.27
N ILE A 102 0.64 -0.43 15.19
CA ILE A 102 -0.09 -0.53 13.93
C ILE A 102 -0.01 -1.94 13.36
N MET A 103 1.17 -2.54 13.39
CA MET A 103 1.37 -3.90 12.86
C MET A 103 0.63 -4.97 13.65
N ASN A 104 0.53 -4.79 14.97
CA ASN A 104 -0.02 -5.81 15.85
C ASN A 104 -1.46 -5.58 16.25
N GLU A 105 -2.04 -4.44 15.92
CA GLU A 105 -3.37 -4.08 16.39
C GLU A 105 -4.45 -4.87 15.68
N LYS A 106 -5.15 -5.71 16.43
CA LYS A 106 -6.28 -6.47 15.94
C LYS A 106 -7.60 -5.78 16.19
N THR A 107 -7.58 -4.68 16.94
CA THR A 107 -8.81 -4.10 17.38
C THR A 107 -9.51 -3.35 16.31
N LYS A 108 -10.73 -3.22 16.54
CA LYS A 108 -11.64 -2.60 15.70
C LYS A 108 -11.97 -1.24 16.13
N LYS A 109 -11.08 -0.45 16.51
CA LYS A 109 -11.37 0.92 16.82
C LYS A 109 -11.84 1.63 15.58
N GLU A 110 -12.60 2.64 15.78
CA GLU A 110 -13.15 3.35 14.67
C GLU A 110 -12.13 4.11 13.86
N HIS A 111 -10.90 4.01 14.18
CA HIS A 111 -9.87 4.64 13.36
C HIS A 111 -9.36 3.68 12.33
N TYR A 112 -9.25 4.15 11.14
CA TYR A 112 -8.99 3.35 9.97
C TYR A 112 -7.68 2.60 10.01
N SER A 113 -6.68 3.22 10.57
CA SER A 113 -5.32 2.85 10.32
C SER A 113 -4.89 1.47 10.84
N GLY A 114 -5.17 1.14 12.08
CA GLY A 114 -4.67 -0.08 12.66
C GLY A 114 -5.26 -1.34 12.06
N ILE A 115 -6.55 -1.31 11.86
CA ILE A 115 -7.31 -2.45 11.37
C ILE A 115 -6.86 -2.87 10.00
N GLY A 116 -6.68 -1.90 9.10
CA GLY A 116 -6.33 -2.20 7.74
C GLY A 116 -4.97 -2.85 7.60
N VAL A 117 -3.97 -2.31 8.28
CA VAL A 117 -2.59 -2.82 8.16
C VAL A 117 -2.48 -4.25 8.68
N HIS A 118 -3.03 -4.52 9.86
CA HIS A 118 -2.98 -5.86 10.42
C HIS A 118 -3.71 -6.87 9.52
N ASN A 119 -4.87 -6.51 9.02
CA ASN A 119 -5.65 -7.39 8.16
C ASN A 119 -4.93 -7.67 6.84
N VAL A 120 -4.29 -6.68 6.26
CA VAL A 120 -3.51 -6.90 5.03
C VAL A 120 -2.35 -7.85 5.30
N GLN A 121 -1.65 -7.67 6.42
CA GLN A 121 -0.55 -8.55 6.79
C GLN A 121 -1.01 -10.00 6.93
N GLU A 122 -2.11 -10.23 7.66
CA GLU A 122 -2.64 -11.58 7.80
C GLU A 122 -3.08 -12.17 6.47
N ARG A 123 -3.74 -11.37 5.63
CA ARG A 123 -4.20 -11.82 4.34
C ARG A 123 -3.04 -12.26 3.44
N LEU A 124 -1.97 -11.48 3.42
CA LEU A 124 -0.80 -11.83 2.62
C LEU A 124 -0.12 -13.10 3.12
N LYS A 125 -0.03 -13.27 4.43
CA LYS A 125 0.55 -14.48 5.03
C LYS A 125 -0.28 -15.71 4.70
N LEU A 126 -1.60 -15.60 4.76
CA LEU A 126 -2.49 -16.70 4.43
C LEU A 126 -2.41 -17.07 2.95
N LEU A 127 -2.31 -16.08 2.07
CA LEU A 127 -2.27 -16.33 0.64
C LEU A 127 -0.92 -16.84 0.15
N TYR A 128 0.17 -16.32 0.71
CA TYR A 128 1.50 -16.52 0.10
C TYR A 128 2.52 -17.12 1.05
N GLY A 129 2.22 -17.24 2.33
CA GLY A 129 3.15 -17.80 3.31
C GLY A 129 4.00 -16.73 4.01
N ASP A 130 4.88 -17.18 4.88
CA ASP A 130 5.60 -16.30 5.79
C ASP A 130 6.74 -15.51 5.15
N ASP A 131 7.13 -15.88 3.93
CA ASP A 131 8.20 -15.15 3.22
C ASP A 131 7.73 -13.85 2.59
N TYR A 132 6.44 -13.57 2.69
CA TYR A 132 5.81 -12.39 2.10
C TYR A 132 5.08 -11.61 3.16
N GLY A 133 4.78 -10.38 2.87
CA GLY A 133 4.04 -9.54 3.81
C GLY A 133 4.48 -8.09 3.75
N ILE A 134 4.36 -7.42 4.88
CA ILE A 134 4.54 -5.98 5.00
C ILE A 134 5.71 -5.67 5.91
N ASN A 135 6.50 -4.67 5.53
CA ASN A 135 7.52 -4.09 6.39
C ASN A 135 7.33 -2.57 6.43
N ILE A 136 7.39 -1.99 7.61
CA ILE A 136 7.24 -0.55 7.79
C ILE A 136 8.53 -0.01 8.40
N ILE A 137 9.12 0.96 7.72
CA ILE A 137 10.31 1.67 8.17
C ILE A 137 9.93 3.12 8.37
N SER A 138 10.09 3.63 9.57
CA SER A 138 9.69 4.99 9.87
C SER A 138 10.64 5.63 10.87
N GLU A 139 10.83 6.93 10.74
CA GLU A 139 11.62 7.73 11.65
C GLU A 139 10.92 9.07 11.83
N GLU A 140 10.80 9.51 13.09
CA GLU A 140 10.14 10.78 13.39
C GLU A 140 10.77 11.92 12.60
N GLU A 141 9.93 12.75 12.04
CA GLU A 141 10.28 13.93 11.24
C GLU A 141 10.99 13.60 9.91
N LYS A 142 11.09 12.33 9.54
CA LYS A 142 11.70 11.94 8.28
C LYS A 142 10.76 11.21 7.33
N GLY A 143 9.67 10.69 7.86
CA GLY A 143 8.66 10.04 7.04
C GLY A 143 8.59 8.55 7.24
N THR A 144 7.82 7.89 6.38
CA THR A 144 7.53 6.46 6.48
C THR A 144 7.64 5.80 5.12
N THR A 145 8.23 4.61 5.10
CA THR A 145 8.20 3.73 3.94
C THR A 145 7.46 2.44 4.33
N VAL A 146 6.39 2.17 3.62
CA VAL A 146 5.69 0.88 3.73
C VAL A 146 6.13 0.06 2.54
N GLU A 147 6.61 -1.15 2.79
CA GLU A 147 7.00 -2.07 1.76
C GLU A 147 6.12 -3.31 1.81
N ILE A 148 5.51 -3.64 0.69
CA ILE A 148 4.65 -4.82 0.56
C ILE A 148 5.32 -5.74 -0.44
N VAL A 149 5.59 -6.98 -0.03
CA VAL A 149 6.25 -7.97 -0.87
C VAL A 149 5.33 -9.17 -1.08
N LEU A 150 5.12 -9.53 -2.33
CA LEU A 150 4.33 -10.69 -2.69
C LEU A 150 4.97 -11.38 -3.91
N PRO A 151 4.58 -12.63 -4.21
CA PRO A 151 5.17 -13.29 -5.38
C PRO A 151 4.63 -12.67 -6.67
N VAL A 152 5.43 -12.76 -7.72
CA VAL A 152 5.01 -12.34 -9.05
C VAL A 152 4.06 -13.39 -9.62
N ASN A 153 2.82 -12.99 -9.84
CA ASN A 153 1.83 -13.82 -10.52
C ASN A 153 1.18 -12.99 -11.61
N TYR A 154 1.03 -13.56 -12.77
CA TYR A 154 0.39 -12.88 -13.89
C TYR A 154 -1.05 -13.34 -14.05
N SER A 155 -1.80 -12.59 -14.84
CA SER A 155 -3.17 -12.92 -15.14
C SER A 155 -3.29 -14.34 -15.71
N THR A 156 -4.31 -15.08 -15.27
CA THR A 156 -4.57 -16.43 -15.77
C THR A 156 -4.81 -16.46 -17.28
N GLU A 157 -5.25 -15.35 -17.86
CA GLU A 157 -5.42 -15.25 -19.30
C GLU A 157 -4.09 -15.30 -20.04
N ALA A 158 -3.04 -14.80 -19.43
CA ALA A 158 -1.70 -14.84 -20.02
C ALA A 158 -1.10 -16.24 -19.93
N GLU A 159 -1.46 -17.03 -18.94
CA GLU A 159 -0.95 -18.37 -18.75
C GLU A 159 -1.57 -19.39 -19.72
N ASN A 160 -2.73 -19.09 -20.26
CA ASN A 160 -3.46 -19.98 -21.17
C ASN A 160 -3.10 -19.74 -22.63
N LYS A 161 -2.15 -18.91 -22.89
CA LYS A 161 -1.62 -18.67 -24.22
C LYS A 161 -0.21 -19.24 -24.35
#